data_e97c33457c4bbef282a5794fb55066f4
#
_entry.id   e97c33457c4bbef282a5794fb55066f4
#
_cell.length_a   1.000
_cell.length_b   1.000
_cell.length_c   1.000
_cell.angle_alpha   90.00
_cell.angle_beta   90.00
_cell.angle_gamma   90.00
#
_symmetry.space_group_name_H-M   'P 1'
#
loop_
_entity.id
_entity.type
_entity.pdbx_description
1 polymer ?
#
loop_
_entity_poly.entity_id
_entity_poly.type
_entity_poly.pdbx_seq_one_letter_code
_entity_poly.pdbx_strand_id
1 'polypeptide(L)'
;MVERMKKLLLSKWKTRKLNVVVLGSDGMLGYDVHKRLIELAAKKDSGIGIVSGIDVNDHIDVTSKDALLSWFEDKIHYDICINCIAYTNTSAAETTREGRAASYKLNALAVKKIARVCRELKMKLIHISTDYVFSEMGYSNPSTTDISPFRPADDEFPCNNYGDHKLIGELLIRTTLPTKDYCILRTSWLYGAHNSKSFVHKFMRNVVKAIRDGKSEVTMNDFETSIPTCTTDLVDAICKVIQTKECGILHAVSQSSDIPATRVEFAKEILQTFIDMHKHGYGLDTELIDKIQQLKIIPVHSETYQPRFSAM
;
A
#
# COMPACT_ATOMS: atom_id res chain seq x y z
N MET A 1 -15.27 -10.03 48.15
CA MET A 1 -16.38 -10.33 47.21
C MET A 1 -16.26 -9.52 45.91
N VAL A 2 -16.08 -8.21 45.96
CA VAL A 2 -15.99 -7.31 44.79
C VAL A 2 -14.82 -7.63 43.85
N GLU A 3 -13.62 -7.91 44.37
CA GLU A 3 -12.46 -8.30 43.56
C GLU A 3 -12.60 -9.67 42.88
N ARG A 4 -13.29 -10.61 43.57
CA ARG A 4 -13.57 -11.92 42.98
C ARG A 4 -14.63 -11.82 41.87
N MET A 5 -15.59 -10.89 42.01
CA MET A 5 -16.57 -10.56 40.98
C MET A 5 -15.90 -9.80 39.81
N LYS A 6 -14.99 -8.84 40.08
CA LYS A 6 -14.17 -8.18 39.01
C LYS A 6 -13.32 -9.20 38.26
N LYS A 7 -12.64 -10.13 38.95
CA LYS A 7 -11.89 -11.22 38.32
C LYS A 7 -12.78 -12.16 37.50
N LEU A 8 -13.99 -12.49 38.00
CA LEU A 8 -14.96 -13.31 37.25
C LEU A 8 -15.57 -12.55 36.05
N LEU A 9 -15.83 -11.25 36.19
CA LEU A 9 -16.29 -10.42 35.08
C LEU A 9 -15.17 -10.22 34.04
N LEU A 10 -13.94 -9.98 34.46
CA LEU A 10 -12.78 -9.88 33.57
C LEU A 10 -12.41 -11.22 32.93
N SER A 11 -12.64 -12.37 33.58
CA SER A 11 -12.42 -13.71 33.00
C SER A 11 -13.51 -14.14 32.01
N LYS A 12 -14.72 -13.58 32.11
CA LYS A 12 -15.82 -13.85 31.17
C LYS A 12 -15.77 -12.95 29.91
N TRP A 13 -14.98 -11.88 29.92
CA TRP A 13 -14.67 -11.09 28.75
C TRP A 13 -13.37 -11.62 28.11
N LYS A 14 -13.33 -12.91 27.74
CA LYS A 14 -12.47 -13.32 26.64
C LYS A 14 -12.97 -12.53 25.44
N THR A 15 -12.27 -11.46 25.11
CA THR A 15 -12.55 -10.71 23.88
C THR A 15 -12.58 -11.72 22.74
N ARG A 16 -13.72 -11.84 22.08
CA ARG A 16 -13.87 -12.71 20.91
C ARG A 16 -12.74 -12.35 19.95
N LYS A 17 -12.01 -13.36 19.46
CA LYS A 17 -11.00 -13.15 18.43
C LYS A 17 -11.64 -12.63 17.16
N LEU A 18 -10.97 -11.68 16.50
CA LEU A 18 -11.43 -11.07 15.25
C LEU A 18 -11.04 -11.97 14.06
N ASN A 19 -12.01 -12.32 13.24
CA ASN A 19 -11.78 -13.01 11.98
C ASN A 19 -11.52 -12.00 10.87
N VAL A 20 -10.50 -12.22 10.05
CA VAL A 20 -10.00 -11.27 9.05
C VAL A 20 -9.96 -11.92 7.68
N VAL A 21 -10.44 -11.22 6.66
CA VAL A 21 -10.25 -11.59 5.26
C VAL A 21 -9.35 -10.56 4.58
N VAL A 22 -8.36 -11.03 3.82
CA VAL A 22 -7.42 -10.20 3.05
C VAL A 22 -7.72 -10.40 1.56
N LEU A 23 -8.15 -9.34 0.88
CA LEU A 23 -8.35 -9.33 -0.56
C LEU A 23 -7.06 -8.91 -1.25
N GLY A 24 -6.61 -9.67 -2.24
CA GLY A 24 -5.31 -9.49 -2.89
C GLY A 24 -4.16 -10.12 -2.11
N SER A 25 -4.40 -11.28 -1.48
CA SER A 25 -3.48 -11.98 -0.57
C SER A 25 -2.19 -12.48 -1.23
N ASP A 26 -2.14 -12.64 -2.55
CA ASP A 26 -0.93 -13.04 -3.30
C ASP A 26 -0.17 -11.81 -3.86
N GLY A 27 -0.74 -10.61 -3.69
CA GLY A 27 -0.09 -9.35 -4.04
C GLY A 27 1.07 -9.00 -3.10
N MET A 28 1.91 -8.02 -3.50
CA MET A 28 3.10 -7.62 -2.73
C MET A 28 2.79 -7.29 -1.26
N LEU A 29 1.82 -6.42 -1.02
CA LEU A 29 1.40 -6.07 0.35
C LEU A 29 0.51 -7.15 0.95
N GLY A 30 -0.47 -7.65 0.19
CA GLY A 30 -1.45 -8.61 0.70
C GLY A 30 -0.81 -9.88 1.23
N TYR A 31 0.26 -10.35 0.60
CA TYR A 31 1.04 -11.50 1.07
C TYR A 31 1.64 -11.25 2.46
N ASP A 32 2.31 -10.11 2.64
CA ASP A 32 2.94 -9.78 3.92
C ASP A 32 1.88 -9.57 5.02
N VAL A 33 0.75 -8.92 4.69
CA VAL A 33 -0.41 -8.77 5.61
C VAL A 33 -0.98 -10.13 5.99
N HIS A 34 -1.28 -10.98 5.01
CA HIS A 34 -1.87 -12.30 5.22
C HIS A 34 -0.96 -13.19 6.07
N LYS A 35 0.33 -13.26 5.72
CA LYS A 35 1.34 -13.99 6.48
C LYS A 35 1.42 -13.51 7.94
N ARG A 36 1.53 -12.19 8.13
CA ARG A 36 1.64 -11.61 9.48
C ARG A 36 0.41 -11.90 10.34
N LEU A 37 -0.77 -11.80 9.76
CA LEU A 37 -2.00 -12.08 10.49
C LEU A 37 -2.15 -13.57 10.86
N ILE A 38 -1.70 -14.50 10.00
CA ILE A 38 -1.63 -15.93 10.32
C ILE A 38 -0.67 -16.16 11.50
N GLU A 39 0.51 -15.53 11.49
CA GLU A 39 1.47 -15.61 12.61
C GLU A 39 0.86 -15.09 13.93
N LEU A 40 0.07 -14.01 13.84
CA LEU A 40 -0.64 -13.47 14.99
C LEU A 40 -1.77 -14.40 15.44
N ALA A 41 -2.54 -14.98 14.52
CA ALA A 41 -3.62 -15.91 14.85
C ALA A 41 -3.14 -17.16 15.61
N ALA A 42 -1.91 -17.61 15.36
CA ALA A 42 -1.26 -18.69 16.07
C ALA A 42 -0.92 -18.33 17.53
N LYS A 43 -0.84 -17.05 17.89
CA LYS A 43 -0.57 -16.59 19.26
C LYS A 43 -1.86 -16.51 20.06
N LYS A 44 -1.85 -17.08 21.29
CA LYS A 44 -3.04 -17.22 22.13
C LYS A 44 -3.74 -15.89 22.43
N ASP A 45 -2.97 -14.85 22.68
CA ASP A 45 -3.47 -13.56 23.20
C ASP A 45 -3.41 -12.42 22.14
N SER A 46 -3.30 -12.76 20.85
CA SER A 46 -3.20 -11.77 19.77
C SER A 46 -4.52 -11.04 19.47
N GLY A 47 -5.65 -11.61 19.89
CA GLY A 47 -6.97 -11.11 19.52
C GLY A 47 -7.38 -11.42 18.07
N ILE A 48 -6.52 -12.07 17.26
CA ILE A 48 -6.79 -12.50 15.89
C ILE A 48 -7.27 -13.95 15.89
N GLY A 49 -8.38 -14.20 15.19
CA GLY A 49 -9.00 -15.51 15.00
C GLY A 49 -8.58 -16.14 13.67
N ILE A 50 -9.57 -16.47 12.85
CA ILE A 50 -9.37 -17.04 11.52
C ILE A 50 -8.94 -15.94 10.57
N VAL A 51 -7.95 -16.26 9.73
CA VAL A 51 -7.45 -15.40 8.66
C VAL A 51 -7.61 -16.14 7.34
N SER A 52 -8.24 -15.50 6.36
CA SER A 52 -8.40 -16.04 5.00
C SER A 52 -7.89 -15.03 3.98
N GLY A 53 -7.33 -15.54 2.87
CA GLY A 53 -6.94 -14.75 1.72
C GLY A 53 -7.91 -14.97 0.55
N ILE A 54 -8.04 -13.97 -0.31
CA ILE A 54 -8.70 -14.05 -1.62
C ILE A 54 -7.78 -13.38 -2.64
N ASP A 55 -7.51 -14.08 -3.75
CA ASP A 55 -6.76 -13.52 -4.87
C ASP A 55 -7.33 -14.00 -6.21
N VAL A 56 -6.66 -13.63 -7.31
CA VAL A 56 -7.06 -13.97 -8.68
C VAL A 56 -7.22 -15.48 -8.91
N ASN A 57 -6.44 -16.30 -8.21
CA ASN A 57 -6.50 -17.75 -8.28
C ASN A 57 -7.78 -18.34 -7.69
N ASP A 58 -8.51 -17.60 -6.88
CA ASP A 58 -9.81 -18.01 -6.34
C ASP A 58 -10.96 -17.83 -7.34
N HIS A 59 -10.67 -17.29 -8.53
CA HIS A 59 -11.64 -17.03 -9.60
C HIS A 59 -12.84 -16.17 -9.19
N ILE A 60 -12.67 -15.28 -8.21
CA ILE A 60 -13.73 -14.41 -7.70
C ILE A 60 -13.65 -13.06 -8.42
N ASP A 61 -14.69 -12.67 -9.10
CA ASP A 61 -14.80 -11.34 -9.68
C ASP A 61 -15.14 -10.32 -8.56
N VAL A 62 -14.11 -9.67 -8.03
CA VAL A 62 -14.26 -8.62 -7.00
C VAL A 62 -15.03 -7.38 -7.51
N THR A 63 -15.30 -7.29 -8.80
CA THR A 63 -16.16 -6.25 -9.39
C THR A 63 -17.65 -6.63 -9.39
N SER A 64 -17.97 -7.86 -9.02
CA SER A 64 -19.32 -8.37 -8.83
C SER A 64 -19.64 -8.47 -7.32
N LYS A 65 -20.67 -7.72 -6.88
CA LYS A 65 -21.14 -7.82 -5.49
C LYS A 65 -21.65 -9.22 -5.17
N ASP A 66 -22.38 -9.82 -6.10
CA ASP A 66 -23.01 -11.13 -5.91
C ASP A 66 -21.97 -12.24 -5.83
N ALA A 67 -20.92 -12.19 -6.68
CA ALA A 67 -19.79 -13.12 -6.57
C ALA A 67 -19.07 -13.02 -5.23
N LEU A 68 -18.87 -11.79 -4.72
CA LEU A 68 -18.28 -11.60 -3.39
C LEU A 68 -19.20 -12.12 -2.29
N LEU A 69 -20.50 -11.83 -2.31
CA LEU A 69 -21.46 -12.32 -1.32
C LEU A 69 -21.52 -13.84 -1.32
N SER A 70 -21.63 -14.46 -2.50
CA SER A 70 -21.66 -15.93 -2.64
C SER A 70 -20.39 -16.59 -2.06
N TRP A 71 -19.23 -15.94 -2.16
CA TRP A 71 -18.02 -16.45 -1.52
C TRP A 71 -18.11 -16.46 0.01
N PHE A 72 -18.87 -15.53 0.60
CA PHE A 72 -19.05 -15.43 2.05
C PHE A 72 -20.20 -16.30 2.59
N GLU A 73 -21.18 -16.75 1.76
CA GLU A 73 -22.44 -17.37 2.21
C GLU A 73 -22.24 -18.56 3.15
N ASP A 74 -21.35 -19.49 2.82
CA ASP A 74 -21.12 -20.70 3.60
C ASP A 74 -19.89 -20.61 4.52
N LYS A 75 -19.43 -19.40 4.80
CA LYS A 75 -18.23 -19.18 5.59
C LYS A 75 -18.53 -18.63 6.97
N ILE A 76 -17.52 -18.69 7.82
CA ILE A 76 -17.56 -18.00 9.10
C ILE A 76 -17.82 -16.51 8.92
N HIS A 77 -18.36 -15.87 9.94
CA HIS A 77 -18.43 -14.41 9.96
C HIS A 77 -17.02 -13.81 10.09
N TYR A 78 -16.68 -12.89 9.18
CA TYR A 78 -15.49 -12.06 9.28
C TYR A 78 -15.84 -10.71 9.92
N ASP A 79 -14.95 -10.22 10.77
CA ASP A 79 -15.09 -8.92 11.43
C ASP A 79 -14.43 -7.80 10.64
N ILE A 80 -13.35 -8.14 9.89
CA ILE A 80 -12.52 -7.19 9.17
C ILE A 80 -12.26 -7.70 7.76
N CYS A 81 -12.43 -6.83 6.79
CA CYS A 81 -11.99 -6.99 5.41
C CYS A 81 -10.83 -6.02 5.13
N ILE A 82 -9.67 -6.54 4.73
CA ILE A 82 -8.51 -5.73 4.33
C ILE A 82 -8.41 -5.78 2.81
N ASN A 83 -8.58 -4.64 2.16
CA ASN A 83 -8.51 -4.55 0.70
C ASN A 83 -7.13 -4.07 0.24
N CYS A 84 -6.29 -5.01 -0.21
CA CYS A 84 -4.99 -4.77 -0.84
C CYS A 84 -5.06 -4.84 -2.37
N ILE A 85 -6.26 -5.06 -2.97
CA ILE A 85 -6.42 -5.09 -4.42
C ILE A 85 -6.30 -3.70 -4.99
N ALA A 86 -5.44 -3.54 -6.00
CA ALA A 86 -5.33 -2.32 -6.78
C ALA A 86 -4.75 -2.59 -8.18
N TYR A 87 -5.15 -1.80 -9.15
CA TYR A 87 -4.42 -1.64 -10.40
C TYR A 87 -3.30 -0.62 -10.18
N THR A 88 -2.04 -1.05 -10.29
CA THR A 88 -0.87 -0.23 -9.91
C THR A 88 0.01 0.18 -11.09
N ASN A 89 -0.38 -0.12 -12.33
CA ASN A 89 0.33 0.37 -13.51
C ASN A 89 -0.13 1.79 -13.85
N THR A 90 0.46 2.76 -13.13
CA THR A 90 0.14 4.20 -13.26
C THR A 90 0.38 4.71 -14.68
N SER A 91 1.47 4.28 -15.33
CA SER A 91 1.78 4.67 -16.71
C SER A 91 0.69 4.20 -17.70
N ALA A 92 0.28 2.93 -17.63
CA ALA A 92 -0.77 2.44 -18.52
C ALA A 92 -2.13 3.09 -18.23
N ALA A 93 -2.43 3.41 -16.95
CA ALA A 93 -3.65 4.15 -16.59
C ALA A 93 -3.70 5.54 -17.23
N GLU A 94 -2.53 6.14 -17.48
CA GLU A 94 -2.41 7.46 -18.11
C GLU A 94 -2.42 7.36 -19.62
N THR A 95 -1.66 6.42 -20.19
CA THR A 95 -1.32 6.42 -21.61
C THR A 95 -2.18 5.52 -22.48
N THR A 96 -2.93 4.56 -21.91
CA THR A 96 -3.76 3.63 -22.68
C THR A 96 -5.21 3.62 -22.23
N ARG A 97 -6.14 3.41 -23.18
CA ARG A 97 -7.57 3.28 -22.90
C ARG A 97 -7.86 2.06 -22.00
N GLU A 98 -7.21 0.95 -22.29
CA GLU A 98 -7.35 -0.33 -21.57
C GLU A 98 -6.83 -0.19 -20.12
N GLY A 99 -5.67 0.44 -19.94
CA GLY A 99 -5.08 0.69 -18.63
C GLY A 99 -5.94 1.63 -17.78
N ARG A 100 -6.50 2.69 -18.40
CA ARG A 100 -7.43 3.60 -17.73
C ARG A 100 -8.70 2.88 -17.29
N ALA A 101 -9.30 2.09 -18.19
CA ALA A 101 -10.49 1.31 -17.87
C ALA A 101 -10.24 0.26 -16.78
N ALA A 102 -9.10 -0.44 -16.81
CA ALA A 102 -8.71 -1.40 -15.79
C ALA A 102 -8.47 -0.73 -14.44
N SER A 103 -7.81 0.44 -14.43
CA SER A 103 -7.60 1.24 -13.23
C SER A 103 -8.94 1.68 -12.62
N TYR A 104 -9.85 2.23 -13.41
CA TYR A 104 -11.17 2.62 -12.92
C TYR A 104 -11.97 1.42 -12.40
N LYS A 105 -11.94 0.30 -13.13
CA LYS A 105 -12.63 -0.92 -12.73
C LYS A 105 -12.18 -1.42 -11.35
N LEU A 106 -10.86 -1.49 -11.11
CA LEU A 106 -10.32 -2.05 -9.87
C LEU A 106 -10.21 -1.02 -8.74
N ASN A 107 -9.78 0.23 -9.03
CA ASN A 107 -9.50 1.21 -7.99
C ASN A 107 -10.76 1.99 -7.55
N ALA A 108 -11.84 1.98 -8.35
CA ALA A 108 -13.10 2.64 -8.02
C ALA A 108 -14.28 1.67 -7.94
N LEU A 109 -14.64 0.98 -9.02
CA LEU A 109 -15.87 0.18 -9.06
C LEU A 109 -15.81 -1.04 -8.15
N ALA A 110 -14.69 -1.78 -8.14
CA ALA A 110 -14.50 -2.92 -7.23
C ALA A 110 -14.55 -2.46 -5.76
N VAL A 111 -13.91 -1.34 -5.45
CA VAL A 111 -13.92 -0.76 -4.09
C VAL A 111 -15.34 -0.45 -3.62
N LYS A 112 -16.21 0.10 -4.50
CA LYS A 112 -17.63 0.30 -4.19
C LYS A 112 -18.35 -1.01 -3.87
N LYS A 113 -18.04 -2.09 -4.61
CA LYS A 113 -18.67 -3.40 -4.38
C LYS A 113 -18.21 -4.00 -3.06
N ILE A 114 -16.91 -3.95 -2.78
CA ILE A 114 -16.32 -4.39 -1.51
C ILE A 114 -16.94 -3.61 -0.33
N ALA A 115 -17.02 -2.29 -0.41
CA ALA A 115 -17.64 -1.48 0.64
C ALA A 115 -19.11 -1.85 0.89
N ARG A 116 -19.89 -2.14 -0.16
CA ARG A 116 -21.27 -2.60 -0.05
C ARG A 116 -21.37 -3.96 0.64
N VAL A 117 -20.49 -4.91 0.29
CA VAL A 117 -20.42 -6.22 0.95
C VAL A 117 -20.05 -6.07 2.42
N CYS A 118 -19.04 -5.24 2.73
CA CYS A 118 -18.67 -4.95 4.12
C CYS A 118 -19.84 -4.37 4.93
N ARG A 119 -20.63 -3.46 4.34
CA ARG A 119 -21.84 -2.91 4.98
C ARG A 119 -22.88 -4.00 5.25
N GLU A 120 -23.17 -4.83 4.28
CA GLU A 120 -24.18 -5.90 4.36
C GLU A 120 -23.80 -6.97 5.39
N LEU A 121 -22.54 -7.37 5.39
CA LEU A 121 -21.99 -8.38 6.31
C LEU A 121 -21.48 -7.78 7.64
N LYS A 122 -21.62 -6.46 7.85
CA LYS A 122 -21.18 -5.74 9.06
C LYS A 122 -19.70 -5.92 9.37
N MET A 123 -18.86 -5.94 8.33
CA MET A 123 -17.40 -5.98 8.45
C MET A 123 -16.83 -4.56 8.45
N LYS A 124 -15.77 -4.34 9.23
CA LYS A 124 -14.93 -3.15 9.09
C LYS A 124 -14.05 -3.27 7.87
N LEU A 125 -14.01 -2.25 7.02
CA LEU A 125 -13.14 -2.19 5.84
C LEU A 125 -11.84 -1.44 6.16
N ILE A 126 -10.69 -2.08 5.98
CA ILE A 126 -9.38 -1.41 5.91
C ILE A 126 -8.99 -1.37 4.43
N HIS A 127 -8.85 -0.17 3.86
CA HIS A 127 -8.55 0.03 2.44
C HIS A 127 -7.21 0.72 2.25
N ILE A 128 -6.37 0.17 1.37
CA ILE A 128 -5.07 0.77 1.04
C ILE A 128 -5.25 1.76 -0.10
N SER A 129 -4.91 3.02 0.16
CA SER A 129 -4.94 4.11 -0.81
C SER A 129 -3.53 4.66 -1.08
N THR A 130 -3.42 5.84 -1.63
CA THR A 130 -2.18 6.41 -2.14
C THR A 130 -2.07 7.89 -1.84
N ASP A 131 -0.84 8.40 -1.80
CA ASP A 131 -0.48 9.81 -1.81
C ASP A 131 -0.85 10.51 -3.14
N TYR A 132 -1.03 9.77 -4.23
CA TYR A 132 -1.45 10.33 -5.53
C TYR A 132 -2.87 10.93 -5.54
N VAL A 133 -3.59 10.91 -4.42
CA VAL A 133 -4.81 11.69 -4.24
C VAL A 133 -4.53 13.18 -4.02
N PHE A 134 -3.26 13.55 -3.84
CA PHE A 134 -2.79 14.92 -3.72
C PHE A 134 -1.92 15.35 -4.90
N SER A 135 -1.83 16.64 -5.15
CA SER A 135 -0.86 17.29 -6.02
C SER A 135 -0.61 18.71 -5.56
N GLU A 136 0.46 19.33 -6.04
CA GLU A 136 0.77 20.75 -5.78
C GLU A 136 -0.35 21.71 -6.20
N MET A 137 -1.15 21.34 -7.19
CA MET A 137 -2.27 22.18 -7.64
C MET A 137 -3.36 22.33 -6.58
N GLY A 138 -3.40 21.48 -5.55
CA GLY A 138 -4.29 21.58 -4.39
C GLY A 138 -3.85 22.64 -3.37
N TYR A 139 -2.63 23.15 -3.44
CA TYR A 139 -2.23 24.28 -2.62
C TYR A 139 -2.83 25.58 -3.15
N SER A 140 -3.68 26.21 -2.36
CA SER A 140 -4.37 27.47 -2.68
C SER A 140 -3.42 28.68 -2.83
N ASN A 141 -2.10 28.52 -2.64
CA ASN A 141 -1.14 29.58 -2.78
C ASN A 141 0.21 29.08 -3.35
N PRO A 142 0.42 29.12 -4.68
CA PRO A 142 1.65 28.70 -5.34
C PRO A 142 2.88 29.58 -5.00
N SER A 143 2.72 30.65 -4.24
CA SER A 143 3.83 31.54 -3.81
C SER A 143 4.43 31.17 -2.44
N THR A 144 3.92 30.15 -1.76
CA THR A 144 4.56 29.66 -0.52
C THR A 144 5.60 28.61 -0.85
N THR A 145 6.85 28.87 -0.52
CA THR A 145 7.96 27.90 -0.49
C THR A 145 7.84 26.92 0.69
N ASP A 146 6.71 26.90 1.36
CA ASP A 146 6.46 26.02 2.50
C ASP A 146 5.98 24.67 2.00
N ILE A 147 6.91 23.72 1.88
CA ILE A 147 6.67 22.33 1.52
C ILE A 147 6.28 21.58 2.79
N SER A 148 5.13 21.92 3.36
CA SER A 148 4.59 21.16 4.48
C SER A 148 4.01 19.84 3.96
N PRO A 149 4.22 18.71 4.68
CA PRO A 149 3.61 17.44 4.32
C PRO A 149 2.08 17.52 4.29
N PHE A 150 1.45 16.87 3.31
CA PHE A 150 -0.01 16.74 3.28
C PHE A 150 -0.54 16.03 4.51
N ARG A 151 -1.69 16.51 4.99
CA ARG A 151 -2.43 15.91 6.11
C ARG A 151 -3.63 15.12 5.61
N PRO A 152 -4.15 14.17 6.38
CA PRO A 152 -5.34 13.41 5.98
C PRO A 152 -6.58 14.28 5.71
N ALA A 153 -6.63 15.49 6.30
CA ALA A 153 -7.75 16.43 6.17
C ALA A 153 -7.55 17.49 5.08
N ASP A 154 -6.40 17.50 4.40
CA ASP A 154 -6.15 18.45 3.32
C ASP A 154 -7.00 18.08 2.09
N ASP A 155 -7.30 19.10 1.26
CA ASP A 155 -8.10 18.91 0.05
C ASP A 155 -7.41 17.98 -0.93
N GLU A 156 -8.14 16.97 -1.37
CA GLU A 156 -7.66 16.03 -2.35
C GLU A 156 -7.72 16.64 -3.77
N PHE A 157 -6.60 16.63 -4.47
CA PHE A 157 -6.50 17.12 -5.84
C PHE A 157 -5.56 16.24 -6.66
N PRO A 158 -6.02 15.06 -7.13
CA PRO A 158 -5.17 14.16 -7.90
C PRO A 158 -4.80 14.75 -9.26
N CYS A 159 -3.60 14.45 -9.74
CA CYS A 159 -3.12 14.96 -11.03
C CYS A 159 -2.95 13.88 -12.10
N ASN A 160 -3.44 12.70 -11.87
CA ASN A 160 -3.44 11.60 -12.85
C ASN A 160 -4.62 10.66 -12.68
N ASN A 161 -4.91 9.89 -13.74
CA ASN A 161 -6.02 8.93 -13.75
C ASN A 161 -5.92 7.87 -12.63
N TYR A 162 -4.71 7.46 -12.24
CA TYR A 162 -4.55 6.51 -11.13
C TYR A 162 -4.98 7.14 -9.81
N GLY A 163 -4.50 8.34 -9.50
CA GLY A 163 -4.89 9.10 -8.31
C GLY A 163 -6.39 9.38 -8.27
N ASP A 164 -6.97 9.86 -9.41
CA ASP A 164 -8.40 10.07 -9.56
C ASP A 164 -9.22 8.81 -9.22
N HIS A 165 -8.83 7.67 -9.79
CA HIS A 165 -9.57 6.44 -9.57
C HIS A 165 -9.43 5.92 -8.14
N LYS A 166 -8.28 6.12 -7.50
CA LYS A 166 -8.09 5.81 -6.07
C LYS A 166 -8.95 6.74 -5.20
N LEU A 167 -8.96 8.05 -5.47
CA LEU A 167 -9.80 9.01 -4.76
C LEU A 167 -11.29 8.70 -4.94
N ILE A 168 -11.74 8.38 -6.15
CA ILE A 168 -13.13 7.93 -6.37
C ILE A 168 -13.43 6.70 -5.50
N GLY A 169 -12.50 5.75 -5.39
CA GLY A 169 -12.62 4.60 -4.49
C GLY A 169 -12.82 5.02 -3.03
N GLU A 170 -12.01 5.96 -2.52
CA GLU A 170 -12.16 6.51 -1.16
C GLU A 170 -13.52 7.18 -0.95
N LEU A 171 -13.96 8.03 -1.88
CA LEU A 171 -15.26 8.70 -1.84
C LEU A 171 -16.43 7.69 -1.82
N LEU A 172 -16.31 6.60 -2.59
CA LEU A 172 -17.29 5.53 -2.62
C LEU A 172 -17.33 4.73 -1.30
N ILE A 173 -16.20 4.57 -0.58
CA ILE A 173 -16.18 4.02 0.78
C ILE A 173 -16.90 5.00 1.73
N ARG A 174 -16.49 6.26 1.75
CA ARG A 174 -17.00 7.32 2.65
C ARG A 174 -18.51 7.53 2.50
N THR A 175 -19.05 7.37 1.29
CA THR A 175 -20.50 7.46 1.02
C THR A 175 -21.26 6.16 1.26
N THR A 176 -20.57 5.02 1.39
CA THR A 176 -21.18 3.70 1.59
C THR A 176 -21.18 3.27 3.05
N LEU A 177 -20.09 3.55 3.77
CA LEU A 177 -19.88 3.12 5.15
C LEU A 177 -19.86 4.32 6.11
N PRO A 178 -20.38 4.19 7.33
CA PRO A 178 -20.15 5.20 8.37
C PRO A 178 -18.66 5.17 8.79
N THR A 179 -18.14 6.32 9.22
CA THR A 179 -16.69 6.50 9.51
C THR A 179 -16.12 5.45 10.46
N LYS A 180 -16.88 5.00 11.44
CA LYS A 180 -16.44 3.96 12.39
C LYS A 180 -16.19 2.59 11.75
N ASP A 181 -16.77 2.33 10.58
CA ASP A 181 -16.75 1.03 9.90
C ASP A 181 -15.72 0.96 8.75
N TYR A 182 -14.90 2.01 8.59
CA TYR A 182 -13.77 1.96 7.66
C TYR A 182 -12.50 2.61 8.22
N CYS A 183 -11.36 2.19 7.69
CA CYS A 183 -10.09 2.89 7.80
C CYS A 183 -9.42 2.90 6.43
N ILE A 184 -9.14 4.07 5.88
CA ILE A 184 -8.42 4.26 4.65
C ILE A 184 -6.98 4.62 5.01
N LEU A 185 -6.02 3.81 4.56
CA LEU A 185 -4.60 4.05 4.76
C LEU A 185 -3.99 4.56 3.47
N ARG A 186 -3.67 5.84 3.41
CA ARG A 186 -2.91 6.43 2.30
C ARG A 186 -1.43 6.14 2.54
N THR A 187 -0.77 5.57 1.55
CA THR A 187 0.65 5.21 1.59
C THR A 187 1.34 5.67 0.31
N SER A 188 2.67 5.60 0.28
CA SER A 188 3.45 6.06 -0.87
C SER A 188 4.56 5.08 -1.23
N TRP A 189 4.94 5.03 -2.49
CA TRP A 189 6.08 4.31 -3.07
C TRP A 189 6.37 2.96 -2.43
N LEU A 190 5.31 2.15 -2.32
CA LEU A 190 5.34 0.87 -1.62
C LEU A 190 6.33 -0.09 -2.29
N TYR A 191 7.21 -0.68 -1.48
CA TYR A 191 8.14 -1.72 -1.89
C TYR A 191 8.18 -2.85 -0.87
N GLY A 192 8.55 -4.06 -1.33
CA GLY A 192 8.61 -5.24 -0.48
C GLY A 192 9.32 -6.38 -1.18
N ALA A 193 9.67 -7.41 -0.40
CA ALA A 193 10.41 -8.58 -0.91
C ALA A 193 9.53 -9.52 -1.74
N HIS A 194 8.26 -9.64 -1.38
CA HIS A 194 7.34 -10.49 -2.11
C HIS A 194 6.88 -9.84 -3.41
N ASN A 195 6.95 -10.59 -4.50
CA ASN A 195 6.55 -10.17 -5.85
C ASN A 195 7.56 -9.22 -6.54
N SER A 196 8.02 -9.64 -7.70
CA SER A 196 9.00 -8.94 -8.55
C SER A 196 8.50 -7.64 -9.19
N LYS A 197 7.26 -7.19 -8.87
CA LYS A 197 6.65 -5.97 -9.44
C LYS A 197 7.03 -4.70 -8.69
N SER A 198 7.71 -4.79 -7.52
CA SER A 198 8.14 -3.61 -6.76
C SER A 198 9.15 -2.76 -7.54
N PHE A 199 9.21 -1.47 -7.18
CA PHE A 199 10.17 -0.54 -7.80
C PHE A 199 11.62 -1.05 -7.63
N VAL A 200 12.00 -1.51 -6.44
CA VAL A 200 13.33 -2.03 -6.14
C VAL A 200 13.71 -3.16 -7.11
N HIS A 201 12.83 -4.16 -7.27
CA HIS A 201 13.09 -5.28 -8.19
C HIS A 201 13.18 -4.84 -9.66
N LYS A 202 12.30 -3.92 -10.09
CA LYS A 202 12.33 -3.40 -11.47
C LYS A 202 13.60 -2.60 -11.73
N PHE A 203 13.97 -1.75 -10.80
CA PHE A 203 15.15 -0.92 -10.89
C PHE A 203 16.41 -1.79 -10.96
N MET A 204 16.58 -2.76 -10.04
CA MET A 204 17.74 -3.65 -10.06
C MET A 204 17.82 -4.51 -11.32
N ARG A 205 16.69 -4.99 -11.86
CA ARG A 205 16.69 -5.66 -13.18
C ARG A 205 17.17 -4.75 -14.29
N ASN A 206 16.76 -3.49 -14.29
CA ASN A 206 17.22 -2.50 -15.28
C ASN A 206 18.71 -2.21 -15.13
N VAL A 207 19.23 -2.12 -13.90
CA VAL A 207 20.66 -1.95 -13.60
C VAL A 207 21.44 -3.14 -14.12
N VAL A 208 21.06 -4.37 -13.76
CA VAL A 208 21.75 -5.59 -14.22
C VAL A 208 21.72 -5.69 -15.75
N LYS A 209 20.59 -5.35 -16.37
CA LYS A 209 20.50 -5.32 -17.83
C LYS A 209 21.42 -4.28 -18.44
N ALA A 210 21.44 -3.05 -17.93
CA ALA A 210 22.32 -2.00 -18.41
C ALA A 210 23.80 -2.39 -18.35
N ILE A 211 24.23 -2.99 -17.23
CA ILE A 211 25.59 -3.51 -17.04
C ILE A 211 25.92 -4.62 -18.06
N ARG A 212 25.02 -5.55 -18.29
CA ARG A 212 25.18 -6.61 -19.31
C ARG A 212 25.26 -6.06 -20.73
N ASP A 213 24.53 -5.00 -21.01
CA ASP A 213 24.54 -4.30 -22.30
C ASP A 213 25.79 -3.36 -22.43
N GLY A 214 26.72 -3.38 -21.48
CA GLY A 214 27.96 -2.55 -21.49
C GLY A 214 27.71 -1.07 -21.19
N LYS A 215 26.58 -0.70 -20.62
CA LYS A 215 26.25 0.68 -20.27
C LYS A 215 26.85 1.04 -18.91
N SER A 216 27.35 2.28 -18.79
CA SER A 216 27.85 2.87 -17.55
C SER A 216 26.84 3.78 -16.84
N GLU A 217 25.62 3.87 -17.37
CA GLU A 217 24.59 4.78 -16.83
C GLU A 217 23.16 4.23 -16.99
N VAL A 218 22.29 4.64 -16.10
CA VAL A 218 20.83 4.43 -16.16
C VAL A 218 20.13 5.75 -15.92
N THR A 219 18.99 5.95 -16.57
CA THR A 219 18.19 7.17 -16.39
C THR A 219 17.11 6.96 -15.32
N MET A 220 16.81 8.02 -14.55
CA MET A 220 15.76 8.04 -13.55
C MET A 220 15.07 9.39 -13.54
N ASN A 221 13.72 9.40 -13.37
CA ASN A 221 13.02 10.67 -13.20
C ASN A 221 13.37 11.30 -11.83
N ASP A 222 13.39 12.63 -11.77
CA ASP A 222 13.81 13.39 -10.59
C ASP A 222 12.82 14.53 -10.24
N PHE A 223 11.58 14.38 -10.66
CA PHE A 223 10.55 15.42 -10.44
C PHE A 223 9.45 14.99 -9.47
N GLU A 224 9.51 13.77 -8.92
CA GLU A 224 8.61 13.31 -7.87
C GLU A 224 9.40 13.13 -6.57
N THR A 225 8.83 13.62 -5.47
CA THR A 225 9.32 13.34 -4.13
C THR A 225 8.24 12.62 -3.33
N SER A 226 8.63 11.63 -2.56
CA SER A 226 7.73 10.92 -1.64
C SER A 226 8.53 10.13 -0.60
N ILE A 227 7.85 9.46 0.32
CA ILE A 227 8.47 8.58 1.31
C ILE A 227 8.36 7.13 0.84
N PRO A 228 9.49 6.50 0.45
CA PRO A 228 9.49 5.07 0.15
C PRO A 228 9.00 4.28 1.36
N THR A 229 7.96 3.46 1.19
CA THR A 229 7.32 2.73 2.29
C THR A 229 7.53 1.23 2.13
N CYS A 230 8.13 0.61 3.14
CA CYS A 230 8.29 -0.85 3.16
C CYS A 230 6.94 -1.53 3.49
N THR A 231 6.66 -2.65 2.81
CA THR A 231 5.44 -3.44 3.12
C THR A 231 5.38 -3.88 4.57
N THR A 232 6.51 -4.19 5.20
CA THR A 232 6.55 -4.59 6.63
C THR A 232 6.08 -3.48 7.56
N ASP A 233 6.46 -2.23 7.29
CA ASP A 233 6.05 -1.08 8.10
C ASP A 233 4.55 -0.81 7.94
N LEU A 234 4.03 -0.94 6.71
CA LEU A 234 2.59 -0.80 6.46
C LEU A 234 1.79 -1.95 7.10
N VAL A 235 2.34 -3.17 7.13
CA VAL A 235 1.75 -4.31 7.86
C VAL A 235 1.65 -4.01 9.35
N ASP A 236 2.69 -3.44 9.96
CA ASP A 236 2.66 -3.07 11.37
C ASP A 236 1.63 -1.95 11.64
N ALA A 237 1.51 -0.97 10.72
CA ALA A 237 0.47 0.06 10.79
C ALA A 237 -0.94 -0.57 10.70
N ILE A 238 -1.18 -1.51 9.78
CA ILE A 238 -2.45 -2.24 9.67
C ILE A 238 -2.76 -3.01 10.95
N CYS A 239 -1.79 -3.72 11.51
CA CYS A 239 -1.94 -4.44 12.78
C CYS A 239 -2.29 -3.47 13.92
N LYS A 240 -1.66 -2.29 13.97
CA LYS A 240 -1.98 -1.25 14.94
C LYS A 240 -3.41 -0.73 14.78
N VAL A 241 -3.85 -0.45 13.55
CA VAL A 241 -5.26 -0.04 13.25
C VAL A 241 -6.26 -1.08 13.75
N ILE A 242 -5.96 -2.38 13.58
CA ILE A 242 -6.82 -3.45 14.10
C ILE A 242 -6.88 -3.42 15.62
N GLN A 243 -5.73 -3.26 16.30
CA GLN A 243 -5.62 -3.25 17.77
C GLN A 243 -6.28 -2.02 18.40
N THR A 244 -6.02 -0.83 17.84
CA THR A 244 -6.52 0.45 18.37
C THR A 244 -7.93 0.78 17.89
N LYS A 245 -8.45 0.03 16.90
CA LYS A 245 -9.75 0.24 16.25
C LYS A 245 -9.87 1.61 15.55
N GLU A 246 -8.74 2.16 15.12
CA GLU A 246 -8.70 3.42 14.38
C GLU A 246 -9.62 3.39 13.16
N CYS A 247 -10.20 4.53 12.80
CA CYS A 247 -11.16 4.68 11.71
C CYS A 247 -10.95 6.03 10.98
N GLY A 248 -11.61 6.18 9.83
CA GLY A 248 -11.48 7.35 8.98
C GLY A 248 -10.30 7.24 8.02
N ILE A 249 -9.60 8.34 7.79
CA ILE A 249 -8.47 8.43 6.86
C ILE A 249 -7.19 8.67 7.65
N LEU A 250 -6.17 7.87 7.41
CA LEU A 250 -4.86 7.97 8.03
C LEU A 250 -3.78 7.92 6.95
N HIS A 251 -2.65 8.58 7.20
CA HIS A 251 -1.45 8.41 6.42
C HIS A 251 -0.57 7.33 7.09
N ALA A 252 0.00 6.45 6.28
CA ALA A 252 0.81 5.32 6.74
C ALA A 252 2.02 5.13 5.82
N VAL A 253 3.16 5.65 6.26
CA VAL A 253 4.45 5.60 5.56
C VAL A 253 5.54 5.13 6.51
N SER A 254 6.67 4.66 5.94
CA SER A 254 7.84 4.29 6.76
C SER A 254 8.41 5.50 7.49
N GLN A 255 8.83 5.28 8.74
CA GLN A 255 9.39 6.34 9.61
C GLN A 255 10.90 6.56 9.38
N SER A 256 11.44 6.14 8.22
CA SER A 256 12.90 6.08 8.02
C SER A 256 13.59 7.42 7.74
N SER A 257 12.85 8.47 7.37
CA SER A 257 13.39 9.83 7.25
C SER A 257 12.27 10.86 7.34
N ASP A 258 12.53 11.99 7.97
CA ASP A 258 11.63 13.16 7.98
C ASP A 258 11.67 13.92 6.64
N ILE A 259 12.48 13.46 5.68
CA ILE A 259 12.72 14.12 4.39
C ILE A 259 12.23 13.20 3.27
N PRO A 260 11.27 13.65 2.43
CA PRO A 260 10.90 12.93 1.23
C PRO A 260 12.11 12.76 0.30
N ALA A 261 12.22 11.61 -0.36
CA ALA A 261 13.27 11.33 -1.32
C ALA A 261 12.75 11.50 -2.75
N THR A 262 13.61 11.96 -3.66
CA THR A 262 13.36 11.84 -5.11
C THR A 262 13.55 10.39 -5.56
N ARG A 263 13.09 10.06 -6.77
CA ARG A 263 13.36 8.72 -7.35
C ARG A 263 14.84 8.47 -7.55
N VAL A 264 15.62 9.52 -7.85
CA VAL A 264 17.08 9.43 -8.00
C VAL A 264 17.74 9.11 -6.67
N GLU A 265 17.34 9.79 -5.59
CA GLU A 265 17.86 9.53 -4.25
C GLU A 265 17.51 8.12 -3.79
N PHE A 266 16.26 7.70 -3.95
CA PHE A 266 15.86 6.33 -3.61
C PHE A 266 16.62 5.28 -4.43
N ALA A 267 16.84 5.52 -5.71
CA ALA A 267 17.63 4.62 -6.56
C ALA A 267 19.10 4.54 -6.10
N LYS A 268 19.72 5.66 -5.70
CA LYS A 268 21.08 5.67 -5.12
C LYS A 268 21.14 4.87 -3.83
N GLU A 269 20.16 5.03 -2.95
CA GLU A 269 20.08 4.29 -1.69
C GLU A 269 19.94 2.77 -1.91
N ILE A 270 19.16 2.37 -2.92
CA ILE A 270 19.07 0.95 -3.32
C ILE A 270 20.45 0.42 -3.74
N LEU A 271 21.19 1.13 -4.62
CA LEU A 271 22.51 0.69 -5.05
C LEU A 271 23.50 0.63 -3.87
N GLN A 272 23.49 1.64 -3.00
CA GLN A 272 24.34 1.68 -1.82
C GLN A 272 24.05 0.50 -0.88
N THR A 273 22.77 0.18 -0.68
CA THR A 273 22.36 -0.99 0.13
C THR A 273 22.92 -2.29 -0.44
N PHE A 274 22.90 -2.50 -1.76
CA PHE A 274 23.48 -3.69 -2.39
C PHE A 274 24.99 -3.76 -2.20
N ILE A 275 25.70 -2.63 -2.33
CA ILE A 275 27.15 -2.53 -2.09
C ILE A 275 27.47 -2.90 -0.64
N ASP A 276 26.70 -2.37 0.32
CA ASP A 276 26.93 -2.63 1.73
C ASP A 276 26.60 -4.08 2.13
N MET A 277 25.56 -4.67 1.55
CA MET A 277 25.27 -6.09 1.70
C MET A 277 26.46 -6.96 1.25
N HIS A 278 27.06 -6.62 0.11
CA HIS A 278 28.25 -7.33 -0.35
C HIS A 278 29.41 -7.23 0.66
N LYS A 279 29.73 -6.04 1.16
CA LYS A 279 30.76 -5.83 2.20
C LYS A 279 30.49 -6.64 3.49
N HIS A 280 29.22 -6.88 3.82
CA HIS A 280 28.82 -7.69 4.97
C HIS A 280 28.72 -9.20 4.66
N GLY A 281 29.19 -9.65 3.50
CA GLY A 281 29.32 -11.08 3.18
C GLY A 281 28.02 -11.77 2.72
N TYR A 282 27.03 -11.02 2.20
CA TYR A 282 25.79 -11.61 1.66
C TYR A 282 25.94 -12.33 0.31
N GLY A 283 27.18 -12.66 -0.10
CA GLY A 283 27.45 -13.56 -1.24
C GLY A 283 27.05 -13.01 -2.62
N LEU A 284 27.01 -11.68 -2.78
CA LEU A 284 26.74 -11.05 -4.06
C LEU A 284 27.97 -11.14 -4.98
N ASP A 285 27.74 -11.20 -6.28
CA ASP A 285 28.79 -11.26 -7.30
C ASP A 285 29.68 -10.01 -7.25
N THR A 286 30.99 -10.19 -7.04
CA THR A 286 31.96 -9.09 -6.87
C THR A 286 32.09 -8.26 -8.15
N GLU A 287 32.13 -8.89 -9.34
CA GLU A 287 32.23 -8.17 -10.61
C GLU A 287 30.99 -7.30 -10.86
N LEU A 288 29.81 -7.80 -10.50
CA LEU A 288 28.57 -7.02 -10.59
C LEU A 288 28.60 -5.81 -9.62
N ILE A 289 29.09 -6.01 -8.40
CA ILE A 289 29.17 -4.93 -7.41
C ILE A 289 30.16 -3.85 -7.86
N ASP A 290 31.32 -4.21 -8.39
CA ASP A 290 32.29 -3.26 -8.93
C ASP A 290 31.70 -2.42 -10.07
N LYS A 291 30.91 -3.04 -10.94
CA LYS A 291 30.19 -2.33 -12.01
C LYS A 291 29.08 -1.44 -11.47
N ILE A 292 28.34 -1.87 -10.42
CA ILE A 292 27.34 -1.04 -9.75
C ILE A 292 27.98 0.20 -9.13
N GLN A 293 29.17 0.10 -8.51
CA GLN A 293 29.88 1.24 -7.92
C GLN A 293 30.28 2.29 -8.96
N GLN A 294 30.49 1.88 -10.21
CA GLN A 294 30.85 2.76 -11.32
C GLN A 294 29.64 3.31 -12.10
N LEU A 295 28.45 2.73 -11.85
CA LEU A 295 27.24 3.08 -12.58
C LEU A 295 26.73 4.48 -12.18
N LYS A 296 26.42 5.31 -13.17
CA LYS A 296 25.84 6.62 -12.93
C LYS A 296 24.32 6.58 -13.08
N ILE A 297 23.61 7.24 -12.16
CA ILE A 297 22.17 7.50 -12.30
C ILE A 297 22.04 8.90 -12.87
N ILE A 298 21.46 9.01 -14.07
CA ILE A 298 21.27 10.27 -14.77
C ILE A 298 19.83 10.75 -14.51
N PRO A 299 19.66 11.91 -13.83
CA PRO A 299 18.34 12.50 -13.66
C PRO A 299 17.72 12.86 -15.01
N VAL A 300 16.43 12.59 -15.17
CA VAL A 300 15.67 13.00 -16.35
C VAL A 300 14.48 13.82 -15.88
N HIS A 301 14.42 15.06 -16.34
CA HIS A 301 13.28 15.94 -16.16
C HIS A 301 12.36 15.81 -17.37
N SER A 302 11.11 15.46 -17.19
CA SER A 302 10.13 15.39 -18.26
C SER A 302 9.37 16.71 -18.35
N GLU A 303 9.45 17.40 -19.46
CA GLU A 303 8.68 18.63 -19.71
C GLU A 303 7.15 18.40 -19.74
N THR A 304 6.72 17.15 -19.95
CA THR A 304 5.31 16.75 -20.03
C THR A 304 4.72 16.32 -18.69
N TYR A 305 5.55 16.21 -17.65
CA TYR A 305 5.13 15.73 -16.34
C TYR A 305 5.35 16.83 -15.31
N GLN A 306 4.25 17.33 -14.74
CA GLN A 306 4.37 18.33 -13.67
C GLN A 306 4.94 17.67 -12.40
N PRO A 307 5.85 18.35 -11.69
CA PRO A 307 6.39 17.84 -10.45
C PRO A 307 5.26 17.54 -9.46
N ARG A 308 5.37 16.42 -8.76
CA ARG A 308 4.42 16.00 -7.75
C ARG A 308 5.16 15.92 -6.45
N PHE A 309 4.85 16.81 -5.56
CA PHE A 309 5.25 16.65 -4.18
C PHE A 309 4.14 15.89 -3.47
N SER A 310 4.39 14.64 -3.12
CA SER A 310 3.59 13.93 -2.16
C SER A 310 4.49 13.62 -0.97
N ALA A 311 4.58 14.57 -0.08
CA ALA A 311 5.13 14.32 1.24
C ALA A 311 3.96 13.98 2.17
N MET A 312 3.95 12.78 2.70
CA MET A 312 3.03 12.39 3.78
C MET A 312 3.74 12.38 5.11
#